data_834b6f26882c4a57d53668b6f0f1c633
#
_entry.id   834b6f26882c4a57d53668b6f0f1c633
#
_cell.length_a   1.000
_cell.length_b   1.000
_cell.length_c   1.000
_cell.angle_alpha   90.00
_cell.angle_beta   90.00
_cell.angle_gamma   90.00
#
_symmetry.space_group_name_H-M   'P 1'
#
loop_
_entity.id
_entity.type
_entity.pdbx_description
1 polymer ?
#
loop_
_entity_poly.entity_id
_entity_poly.type
_entity_poly.pdbx_seq_one_letter_code
_entity_poly.pdbx_strand_id
1 'polypeptide(L)'
;MVKLIASDLDGTLLQNGAHDVNPIVFDQIRTLKEHGIMFAAASGRQYLNLRRLFTPVQDDIAYIAENGSLCIYNEETISKGIIEQDLAYRILDEVAKYPQYNCIISGERVCYKIGRAHV
;
A
#
# COMPACT_ATOMS: atom_id res chain seq x y z
N MET A 1 -26.13 5.70 5.86
CA MET A 1 -25.23 5.36 6.98
C MET A 1 -23.85 5.00 6.47
N VAL A 2 -22.82 5.60 7.04
CA VAL A 2 -21.43 5.32 6.65
C VAL A 2 -21.06 3.92 7.15
N LYS A 3 -20.48 3.11 6.27
CA LYS A 3 -20.03 1.75 6.58
C LYS A 3 -18.53 1.56 6.42
N LEU A 4 -17.90 2.42 5.66
CA LEU A 4 -16.49 2.36 5.35
C LEU A 4 -15.89 3.76 5.36
N ILE A 5 -14.76 3.90 6.01
CA ILE A 5 -13.95 5.11 5.95
C ILE A 5 -12.58 4.70 5.39
N ALA A 6 -12.23 5.22 4.23
CA ALA A 6 -10.92 5.03 3.65
C ALA A 6 -10.12 6.32 3.81
N SER A 7 -8.92 6.23 4.33
CA SER A 7 -8.06 7.39 4.55
C SER A 7 -6.73 7.24 3.84
N ASP A 8 -6.31 8.32 3.21
CA ASP A 8 -4.96 8.47 2.73
C ASP A 8 -3.98 8.56 3.92
N LEU A 9 -2.72 8.29 3.68
CA LEU A 9 -1.67 8.34 4.68
C LEU A 9 -0.82 9.60 4.57
N ASP A 10 0.04 9.63 3.58
CA ASP A 10 1.03 10.69 3.44
C ASP A 10 0.33 12.03 3.18
N GLY A 11 0.57 12.98 4.07
CA GLY A 11 -0.11 14.28 4.02
C GLY A 11 -1.48 14.29 4.69
N THR A 12 -1.97 13.17 5.20
CA THR A 12 -3.26 13.06 5.89
C THR A 12 -3.08 12.53 7.30
N LEU A 13 -2.89 11.22 7.46
CA LEU A 13 -2.60 10.63 8.77
C LEU A 13 -1.14 10.78 9.17
N LEU A 14 -0.25 10.86 8.18
CA LEU A 14 1.17 11.13 8.37
C LEU A 14 1.46 12.53 7.88
N GLN A 15 1.47 13.49 8.78
CA GLN A 15 1.71 14.90 8.46
C GLN A 15 3.13 15.31 8.82
N ASN A 16 3.63 16.32 8.14
CA ASN A 16 4.93 16.96 8.47
C ASN A 16 6.10 15.96 8.45
N GLY A 17 6.06 14.98 7.53
CA GLY A 17 7.13 13.99 7.40
C GLY A 17 7.15 12.94 8.50
N ALA A 18 6.06 12.78 9.23
CA ALA A 18 5.97 11.76 10.27
C ALA A 18 6.17 10.36 9.70
N HIS A 19 6.87 9.52 10.45
CA HIS A 19 7.15 8.14 10.05
C HIS A 19 6.19 7.13 10.67
N ASP A 20 5.45 7.52 11.70
CA ASP A 20 4.55 6.64 12.42
C ASP A 20 3.17 7.29 12.58
N VAL A 21 2.16 6.45 12.61
CA VAL A 21 0.78 6.89 12.83
C VAL A 21 0.60 7.25 14.31
N ASN A 22 -0.05 8.38 14.57
CA ASN A 22 -0.36 8.80 15.94
C ASN A 22 -1.22 7.71 16.61
N PRO A 23 -0.83 7.21 17.80
CA PRO A 23 -1.56 6.11 18.47
C PRO A 23 -3.05 6.37 18.70
N ILE A 24 -3.49 7.63 18.78
CA ILE A 24 -4.91 7.95 18.93
C ILE A 24 -5.73 7.44 17.74
N VAL A 25 -5.13 7.35 16.56
CA VAL A 25 -5.79 6.83 15.37
C VAL A 25 -6.19 5.38 15.56
N PHE A 26 -5.34 4.58 16.22
CA PHE A 26 -5.65 3.17 16.48
C PHE A 26 -6.86 3.03 17.40
N ASP A 27 -6.99 3.88 18.42
CA ASP A 27 -8.15 3.89 19.30
C ASP A 27 -9.42 4.30 18.56
N GLN A 28 -9.30 5.28 17.68
CA GLN A 28 -10.41 5.71 16.83
C GLN A 28 -10.86 4.60 15.88
N ILE A 29 -9.93 3.85 15.30
CA ILE A 29 -10.22 2.72 14.43
C ILE A 29 -10.97 1.63 15.19
N ARG A 30 -10.55 1.33 16.42
CA ARG A 30 -11.23 0.34 17.28
C ARG A 30 -12.65 0.78 17.60
N THR A 31 -12.84 2.06 17.90
CA THR A 31 -14.16 2.63 18.15
C THR A 31 -15.06 2.53 16.93
N LEU A 32 -14.52 2.84 15.74
CA LEU A 32 -15.27 2.69 14.49
C LEU A 32 -15.72 1.25 14.30
N LYS A 33 -14.83 0.29 14.53
CA LYS A 33 -15.14 -1.13 14.37
C LYS A 33 -16.28 -1.55 15.32
N GLU A 34 -16.25 -1.07 16.56
CA GLU A 34 -17.33 -1.33 17.53
C GLU A 34 -18.70 -0.83 17.04
N HIS A 35 -18.70 0.20 16.19
CA HIS A 35 -19.90 0.76 15.59
C HIS A 35 -20.21 0.18 14.20
N GLY A 36 -19.55 -0.89 13.83
CA GLY A 36 -19.77 -1.55 12.55
C GLY A 36 -19.23 -0.79 11.34
N ILE A 37 -18.27 0.11 11.55
CA ILE A 37 -17.64 0.89 10.50
C ILE A 37 -16.24 0.36 10.23
N MET A 38 -15.98 -0.05 8.98
CA MET A 38 -14.68 -0.53 8.55
C MET A 38 -13.76 0.66 8.25
N PHE A 39 -12.52 0.55 8.68
CA PHE A 39 -11.47 1.49 8.26
C PHE A 39 -10.58 0.84 7.21
N ALA A 40 -10.18 1.61 6.21
CA ALA A 40 -9.23 1.18 5.19
C ALA A 40 -8.09 2.19 5.07
N ALA A 41 -6.86 1.70 5.09
CA ALA A 41 -5.69 2.51 4.78
C ALA A 41 -5.49 2.50 3.27
N ALA A 42 -5.53 3.66 2.63
CA ALA A 42 -5.42 3.81 1.18
C ALA A 42 -4.16 4.61 0.85
N SER A 43 -3.23 4.01 0.12
CA SER A 43 -1.94 4.64 -0.13
C SER A 43 -1.26 4.06 -1.37
N GLY A 44 -0.30 4.80 -1.91
CA GLY A 44 0.63 4.27 -2.90
C GLY A 44 1.67 3.32 -2.32
N ARG A 45 1.74 3.22 -0.99
CA ARG A 45 2.69 2.34 -0.33
C ARG A 45 2.33 0.87 -0.53
N GLN A 46 3.34 0.01 -0.38
CA GLN A 46 3.14 -1.43 -0.45
C GLN A 46 2.39 -1.96 0.76
N TYR A 47 1.70 -3.08 0.58
CA TYR A 47 0.90 -3.72 1.62
C TYR A 47 1.68 -3.96 2.92
N LEU A 48 2.86 -4.57 2.84
CA LEU A 48 3.63 -4.88 4.05
C LEU A 48 4.08 -3.62 4.81
N ASN A 49 4.34 -2.54 4.09
CA ASN A 49 4.65 -1.26 4.72
C ASN A 49 3.44 -0.69 5.46
N LEU A 50 2.25 -0.74 4.83
CA LEU A 50 1.00 -0.31 5.47
C LEU A 50 0.69 -1.16 6.69
N ARG A 51 0.82 -2.47 6.57
CA ARG A 51 0.56 -3.40 7.66
C ARG A 51 1.46 -3.11 8.86
N ARG A 52 2.71 -2.79 8.62
CA ARG A 52 3.65 -2.42 9.68
C ARG A 52 3.24 -1.12 10.39
N LEU A 53 2.80 -0.13 9.63
CA LEU A 53 2.37 1.15 10.20
C LEU A 53 1.13 1.01 11.09
N PHE A 54 0.27 0.05 10.79
CA PHE A 54 -0.96 -0.19 11.53
C PHE A 54 -0.89 -1.43 12.42
N THR A 55 0.30 -1.81 12.87
CA THR A 55 0.54 -3.01 13.67
C THR A 55 -0.48 -3.23 14.79
N PRO A 56 -0.85 -2.21 15.60
CA PRO A 56 -1.81 -2.43 16.69
C PRO A 56 -3.22 -2.81 16.25
N VAL A 57 -3.58 -2.50 14.99
CA VAL A 57 -4.91 -2.79 14.44
C VAL A 57 -4.80 -3.51 13.11
N GLN A 58 -3.68 -4.16 12.84
CA GLN A 58 -3.36 -4.67 11.50
C GLN A 58 -4.37 -5.67 10.95
N ASP A 59 -5.04 -6.42 11.82
CA ASP A 59 -6.03 -7.41 11.41
C ASP A 59 -7.47 -6.87 11.45
N ASP A 60 -7.62 -5.61 11.86
CA ASP A 60 -8.93 -4.98 12.03
C ASP A 60 -9.28 -4.02 10.90
N ILE A 61 -8.38 -3.81 9.96
CA ILE A 61 -8.56 -2.84 8.88
C ILE A 61 -8.37 -3.48 7.51
N ALA A 62 -8.88 -2.81 6.49
CA ALA A 62 -8.61 -3.16 5.10
C ALA A 62 -7.44 -2.34 4.58
N TYR A 63 -6.78 -2.84 3.56
CA TYR A 63 -5.64 -2.17 2.93
C TYR A 63 -5.90 -1.98 1.45
N ILE A 64 -5.84 -0.73 1.01
CA ILE A 64 -5.88 -0.36 -0.40
C ILE A 64 -4.46 0.11 -0.73
N ALA A 65 -3.63 -0.83 -1.13
CA ALA A 65 -2.20 -0.61 -1.34
C ALA A 65 -1.90 -0.29 -2.80
N GLU A 66 -0.74 0.28 -3.03
CA GLU A 66 -0.21 0.55 -4.35
C GLU A 66 -1.20 1.27 -5.26
N ASN A 67 -1.82 2.32 -4.70
CA ASN A 67 -2.83 3.15 -5.37
C ASN A 67 -4.04 2.35 -5.87
N GLY A 68 -4.41 1.30 -5.15
CA GLY A 68 -5.58 0.50 -5.46
C GLY A 68 -5.31 -0.73 -6.32
N SER A 69 -4.07 -0.94 -6.74
CA SER A 69 -3.76 -2.13 -7.53
C SER A 69 -3.67 -3.40 -6.69
N LEU A 70 -3.67 -3.28 -5.36
CA LEU A 70 -3.72 -4.41 -4.46
C LEU A 70 -4.59 -4.07 -3.26
N CYS A 71 -5.72 -4.77 -3.11
CA CYS A 71 -6.62 -4.59 -1.98
C CYS A 71 -6.69 -5.87 -1.17
N ILE A 72 -6.44 -5.75 0.14
CA ILE A 72 -6.37 -6.88 1.05
C ILE A 72 -7.23 -6.62 2.28
N TYR A 73 -7.98 -7.62 2.69
CA TYR A 73 -8.70 -7.61 3.95
C TYR A 73 -8.61 -9.00 4.58
N ASN A 74 -8.34 -9.03 5.88
CA ASN A 74 -8.26 -10.27 6.65
C ASN A 74 -7.27 -11.26 6.04
N GLU A 75 -6.10 -10.72 5.61
CA GLU A 75 -5.02 -11.46 4.96
C GLU A 75 -5.38 -12.09 3.61
N GLU A 76 -6.57 -11.80 3.09
CA GLU A 76 -6.99 -12.28 1.78
C GLU A 76 -6.93 -11.16 0.75
N THR A 77 -6.40 -11.47 -0.42
CA THR A 77 -6.42 -10.55 -1.55
C THR A 77 -7.83 -10.47 -2.10
N ILE A 78 -8.44 -9.29 -1.98
CA ILE A 78 -9.79 -9.03 -2.49
C ILE A 78 -9.74 -8.65 -3.96
N SER A 79 -8.76 -7.87 -4.34
CA SER A 79 -8.60 -7.38 -5.70
C SER A 79 -7.14 -7.09 -5.98
N LYS A 80 -6.70 -7.41 -7.19
CA LYS A 80 -5.36 -7.06 -7.65
C LYS A 80 -5.34 -6.80 -9.14
N GLY A 81 -4.56 -5.78 -9.54
CA GLY A 81 -4.24 -5.55 -10.93
C GLY A 81 -2.94 -6.26 -11.26
N ILE A 82 -2.92 -6.99 -12.34
CA ILE A 82 -1.74 -7.72 -12.78
C ILE A 82 -1.32 -7.19 -14.15
N ILE A 83 -0.02 -6.90 -14.29
CA ILE A 83 0.56 -6.61 -15.59
C ILE A 83 0.97 -7.94 -16.19
N GLU A 84 0.46 -8.25 -17.38
CA GLU A 84 0.84 -9.48 -18.08
C GLU A 84 2.34 -9.51 -18.32
N GLN A 85 2.92 -10.70 -18.28
CA GLN A 85 4.37 -10.88 -18.37
C GLN A 85 4.96 -10.27 -19.64
N ASP A 86 4.33 -10.47 -20.79
CA ASP A 86 4.82 -9.92 -22.05
C ASP A 86 4.86 -8.40 -22.03
N LEU A 87 3.82 -7.78 -21.49
CA LEU A 87 3.77 -6.33 -21.35
C LEU A 87 4.83 -5.84 -20.36
N ALA A 88 5.02 -6.55 -19.25
CA ALA A 88 6.06 -6.20 -18.28
C ALA A 88 7.44 -6.21 -18.91
N TYR A 89 7.76 -7.24 -19.69
CA TYR A 89 9.05 -7.29 -20.40
C TYR A 89 9.21 -6.16 -21.42
N ARG A 90 8.15 -5.81 -22.12
CA ARG A 90 8.19 -4.68 -23.07
C ARG A 90 8.43 -3.37 -22.36
N ILE A 91 7.82 -3.16 -21.21
CA ILE A 91 8.06 -1.96 -20.39
C ILE A 91 9.51 -1.92 -19.91
N LEU A 92 10.02 -3.04 -19.43
CA LEU A 92 11.41 -3.13 -18.96
C LEU A 92 12.40 -2.86 -20.07
N ASP A 93 12.15 -3.39 -21.27
CA ASP A 93 12.99 -3.14 -22.44
C ASP A 93 12.99 -1.66 -22.79
N GLU A 94 11.83 -1.01 -22.69
CA GLU A 94 11.75 0.42 -22.96
C GLU A 94 12.51 1.24 -21.93
N VAL A 95 12.34 0.91 -20.65
CA VAL A 95 13.04 1.60 -19.55
C VAL A 95 14.56 1.42 -19.67
N ALA A 96 15.01 0.26 -20.13
CA ALA A 96 16.43 -0.02 -20.28
C ALA A 96 17.14 0.92 -21.28
N LYS A 97 16.38 1.56 -22.16
CA LYS A 97 16.94 2.55 -23.11
C LYS A 97 17.33 3.86 -22.42
N TYR A 98 16.89 4.04 -21.18
CA TYR A 98 17.11 5.28 -20.41
C TYR A 98 17.88 4.96 -19.14
N PRO A 99 19.21 4.77 -19.22
CA PRO A 99 19.99 4.30 -18.07
C PRO A 99 20.01 5.25 -16.87
N GLN A 100 19.58 6.50 -17.06
CA GLN A 100 19.49 7.46 -15.98
C GLN A 100 18.30 7.20 -15.05
N TYR A 101 17.37 6.35 -15.44
CA TYR A 101 16.20 6.01 -14.62
C TYR A 101 16.36 4.65 -13.96
N ASN A 102 15.80 4.54 -12.77
CA ASN A 102 15.66 3.27 -12.07
C ASN A 102 14.23 2.77 -12.23
N CYS A 103 14.08 1.46 -12.17
CA CYS A 103 12.77 0.83 -12.24
C CYS A 103 12.52 0.01 -10.98
N ILE A 104 11.31 0.10 -10.45
CA ILE A 104 10.87 -0.74 -9.34
C ILE A 104 9.74 -1.60 -9.85
N ILE A 105 9.87 -2.91 -9.68
CA ILE A 105 8.81 -3.86 -9.97
C ILE A 105 8.18 -4.25 -8.65
N SER A 106 6.89 -4.03 -8.54
CA SER A 106 6.14 -4.33 -7.33
C SER A 106 5.44 -5.66 -7.48
N GLY A 107 5.80 -6.62 -6.64
CA GLY A 107 5.08 -7.87 -6.50
C GLY A 107 4.07 -7.79 -5.37
N GLU A 108 3.33 -8.85 -5.14
CA GLU A 108 2.34 -8.89 -4.06
C GLU A 108 2.96 -8.71 -2.68
N ARG A 109 4.18 -9.18 -2.49
CA ARG A 109 4.82 -9.18 -1.17
C ARG A 109 6.09 -8.36 -1.09
N VAL A 110 6.81 -8.24 -2.19
CA VAL A 110 8.09 -7.54 -2.21
C VAL A 110 8.23 -6.68 -3.44
N CYS A 111 9.08 -5.67 -3.33
CA CYS A 111 9.52 -4.87 -4.46
C CYS A 111 10.89 -5.29 -4.91
N TYR A 112 11.11 -5.25 -6.20
CA TYR A 112 12.39 -5.48 -6.80
C TYR A 112 12.88 -4.19 -7.46
N LYS A 113 14.01 -3.67 -7.02
CA LYS A 113 14.60 -2.53 -7.70
C LYS A 113 15.46 -3.04 -8.84
N ILE A 114 15.16 -2.59 -10.03
CA ILE A 114 15.92 -2.90 -11.22
C ILE A 114 16.59 -1.62 -11.69
N GLY A 115 17.90 -1.63 -11.67
CA GLY A 115 18.66 -0.48 -12.09
C GLY A 115 19.93 -0.95 -12.72
N ARG A 116 20.82 0.01 -13.00
CA ARG A 116 22.13 -0.33 -13.39
C ARG A 116 22.75 -1.14 -12.32
N ALA A 117 23.30 -2.21 -12.74
CA ALA A 117 24.13 -2.93 -11.85
C ALA A 117 25.15 -1.99 -11.26
N HIS A 118 25.34 -2.01 -10.13
CA HIS A 118 26.19 -1.27 -9.61
C HIS A 118 27.24 -1.76 -9.32
N VAL A 119 27.45 -1.38 -9.99
CA VAL A 119 28.36 -1.69 -9.91
C VAL A 119 29.08 -1.47 -8.96
#